data_1a494892fae42221e1dcae1c4a616e01
#
_entry.id   1a494892fae42221e1dcae1c4a616e01
#
_cell.length_a   1.000
_cell.length_b   1.000
_cell.length_c   1.000
_cell.angle_alpha   90.00
_cell.angle_beta   90.00
_cell.angle_gamma   90.00
#
_symmetry.space_group_name_H-M   'P 1'
#
loop_
_entity.id
_entity.type
_entity.pdbx_description
1 polymer ?
#
loop_
_entity_poly.entity_id
_entity_poly.type
_entity_poly.pdbx_seq_one_letter_code
_entity_poly.pdbx_strand_id
1 'polypeptide(L)'
;MNIESLRINNNFIHPKIFLILWGAIGFSITGASNAQNLSALDVSSAITEYREANEALILNDFVELLSFPNVASNLDDMAANADHIEGLLEARGFTTKRLQAGGAPYVYAELLNPSATETLLLYAHFDGQPVDVENWAYPPFTPTLLDAPLSAGGKPVDIENSAGNFDPESRLYARSAGDDKMPVIAIVHVIDALRQKGIELSVNLKLIFDGEEERGSPTLGQIIDNNPGLLDADLLLFCDAPMHQSRRAQLVFGVRGGRTLDMTTYGANRPLHSGHYGNWAPNPIMRIAYLLTSMRDESGRILIEGYYDDLARLTEAERSAIDAMPDVTELLKDELSVHTPEGGGTRLEELITLPAFNVRGLSAGGVGSQGRNIILSTATASLNLRLVPNQDPETIRKLIEAHITRQGFHIVYDEPSNETLRDNEKVIKLDWRGPGGSGLRTSMDGEMSQRLIKLLRQITPDLILTPSMGGGLPLNAFRSRMQTPIIVLPLANHDNNQHAENENLRLQNLWDAMTVYGAVLAKFGDGESIDH
;
A
#
# COMPACT_ATOMS: atom_id res chain seq x y z
N MET A 1 -63.87 19.48 -21.25
CA MET A 1 -65.10 19.44 -20.49
C MET A 1 -64.77 19.40 -19.02
N ASN A 2 -65.01 20.54 -18.38
CA ASN A 2 -65.14 20.91 -16.97
C ASN A 2 -64.09 20.48 -15.93
N ILE A 3 -63.50 21.53 -15.50
CA ILE A 3 -62.83 21.96 -14.29
C ILE A 3 -63.87 21.99 -13.14
N GLU A 4 -63.53 21.45 -11.96
CA GLU A 4 -64.05 22.00 -10.71
C GLU A 4 -63.03 21.91 -9.59
N SER A 5 -62.82 23.05 -9.00
CA SER A 5 -61.95 23.47 -7.92
C SER A 5 -62.44 23.01 -6.56
N LEU A 6 -61.55 22.63 -5.66
CA LEU A 6 -61.82 22.58 -4.23
C LEU A 6 -60.80 23.42 -3.45
N ARG A 7 -61.31 24.40 -2.74
CA ARG A 7 -60.63 25.37 -1.89
C ARG A 7 -60.14 24.72 -0.59
N ILE A 8 -58.92 25.04 -0.24
CA ILE A 8 -58.29 24.71 1.05
C ILE A 8 -58.57 25.88 2.02
N ASN A 9 -59.15 25.54 3.15
CA ASN A 9 -59.37 26.44 4.29
C ASN A 9 -58.08 26.59 5.11
N ASN A 10 -57.62 27.84 5.23
CA ASN A 10 -56.56 28.24 6.16
C ASN A 10 -57.18 28.45 7.56
N ASN A 11 -56.75 27.67 8.54
CA ASN A 11 -56.94 28.02 9.95
C ASN A 11 -55.58 28.34 10.59
N PHE A 12 -55.37 29.62 10.87
CA PHE A 12 -54.29 30.17 11.68
C PHE A 12 -54.44 29.71 13.14
N ILE A 13 -53.41 29.08 13.69
CA ILE A 13 -53.26 28.87 15.13
C ILE A 13 -52.07 29.71 15.59
N HIS A 14 -52.32 30.69 16.45
CA HIS A 14 -51.33 31.52 17.13
C HIS A 14 -50.48 30.69 18.12
N PRO A 15 -49.15 30.85 18.17
CA PRO A 15 -48.34 30.30 19.24
C PRO A 15 -48.40 31.23 20.47
N LYS A 16 -48.79 30.67 21.59
CA LYS A 16 -48.67 31.31 22.91
C LYS A 16 -47.19 31.33 23.33
N ILE A 17 -46.67 32.53 23.53
CA ILE A 17 -45.36 32.78 24.14
C ILE A 17 -45.43 32.41 25.61
N PHE A 18 -44.73 31.38 26.04
CA PHE A 18 -44.43 31.12 27.45
C PHE A 18 -43.09 31.75 27.80
N LEU A 19 -43.10 32.86 28.56
CA LEU A 19 -41.93 33.44 29.20
C LEU A 19 -41.54 32.54 30.37
N ILE A 20 -40.44 31.78 30.28
CA ILE A 20 -39.83 31.10 31.42
C ILE A 20 -38.70 32.00 31.92
N LEU A 21 -38.90 32.55 33.16
CA LEU A 21 -37.83 33.23 33.92
C LEU A 21 -36.71 32.20 34.22
N TRP A 22 -35.55 32.40 33.66
CA TRP A 22 -34.35 31.71 34.10
C TRP A 22 -33.76 32.42 35.31
N GLY A 23 -33.87 31.80 36.49
CA GLY A 23 -33.11 32.16 37.66
C GLY A 23 -31.62 31.87 37.40
N ALA A 24 -30.79 32.89 37.44
CA ALA A 24 -29.34 32.75 37.37
C ALA A 24 -28.82 32.05 38.64
N ILE A 25 -28.70 30.74 38.62
CA ILE A 25 -27.85 30.01 39.58
C ILE A 25 -26.43 30.05 38.98
N GLY A 26 -25.60 30.90 39.50
CA GLY A 26 -24.18 30.93 39.19
C GLY A 26 -23.49 29.65 39.63
N PHE A 27 -23.40 28.69 38.76
CA PHE A 27 -22.43 27.61 38.91
C PHE A 27 -21.06 28.15 38.43
N SER A 28 -20.24 28.53 39.42
CA SER A 28 -18.81 28.71 39.19
C SER A 28 -18.23 27.33 38.79
N ILE A 29 -18.13 27.11 37.50
CA ILE A 29 -17.34 25.97 36.99
C ILE A 29 -15.88 26.42 37.12
N THR A 30 -15.29 26.23 38.30
CA THR A 30 -13.84 26.09 38.44
C THR A 30 -13.47 24.65 37.94
N GLY A 31 -13.68 24.40 36.67
CA GLY A 31 -13.05 23.31 35.97
C GLY A 31 -11.63 23.74 35.65
N ALA A 32 -10.72 23.62 36.61
CA ALA A 32 -9.32 23.43 36.27
C ALA A 32 -9.31 22.17 35.37
N SER A 33 -9.02 22.34 34.08
CA SER A 33 -8.72 21.21 33.21
C SER A 33 -7.47 20.58 33.83
N ASN A 34 -7.65 19.52 34.59
CA ASN A 34 -6.63 18.51 34.71
C ASN A 34 -6.47 17.97 33.28
N ALA A 35 -5.59 18.57 32.51
CA ALA A 35 -4.97 17.88 31.39
C ALA A 35 -4.27 16.69 32.05
N GLN A 36 -5.01 15.59 32.19
CA GLN A 36 -4.48 14.34 32.68
C GLN A 36 -3.37 13.98 31.74
N ASN A 37 -2.17 13.79 32.28
CA ASN A 37 -1.01 13.34 31.51
C ASN A 37 -1.26 11.85 31.21
N LEU A 38 -2.21 11.59 30.26
CA LEU A 38 -2.62 10.25 29.89
C LEU A 38 -1.45 9.54 29.22
N SER A 39 -1.19 8.32 29.64
CA SER A 39 -0.22 7.44 28.97
C SER A 39 -0.78 6.94 27.62
N ALA A 40 0.09 6.41 26.76
CA ALA A 40 -0.36 5.76 25.52
C ALA A 40 -1.33 4.57 25.81
N LEU A 41 -1.15 3.88 26.92
CA LEU A 41 -2.05 2.80 27.36
C LEU A 41 -3.43 3.32 27.78
N ASP A 42 -3.49 4.48 28.45
CA ASP A 42 -4.77 5.09 28.80
C ASP A 42 -5.55 5.52 27.55
N VAL A 43 -4.84 6.11 26.55
CA VAL A 43 -5.44 6.43 25.25
C VAL A 43 -5.93 5.16 24.55
N SER A 44 -5.11 4.12 24.48
CA SER A 44 -5.49 2.83 23.88
C SER A 44 -6.73 2.24 24.54
N SER A 45 -6.82 2.32 25.87
CA SER A 45 -8.00 1.85 26.62
C SER A 45 -9.24 2.68 26.25
N ALA A 46 -9.12 4.00 26.15
CA ALA A 46 -10.21 4.89 25.76
C ALA A 46 -10.72 4.61 24.34
N ILE A 47 -9.82 4.33 23.40
CA ILE A 47 -10.16 3.93 22.02
C ILE A 47 -10.88 2.57 22.03
N THR A 48 -10.39 1.61 22.80
CA THR A 48 -11.01 0.29 22.93
C THR A 48 -12.42 0.39 23.49
N GLU A 49 -12.64 1.16 24.55
CA GLU A 49 -13.98 1.40 25.10
C GLU A 49 -14.94 2.04 24.08
N TYR A 50 -14.46 3.02 23.31
CA TYR A 50 -15.27 3.60 22.24
C TYR A 50 -15.62 2.56 21.17
N ARG A 51 -14.62 1.80 20.70
CA ARG A 51 -14.79 0.76 19.70
C ARG A 51 -15.84 -0.27 20.15
N GLU A 52 -15.70 -0.81 21.35
CA GLU A 52 -16.64 -1.81 21.91
C GLU A 52 -18.09 -1.31 21.99
N ALA A 53 -18.25 -0.01 22.27
CA ALA A 53 -19.57 0.60 22.32
C ALA A 53 -20.14 0.94 20.92
N ASN A 54 -19.33 0.95 19.85
CA ASN A 54 -19.72 1.45 18.54
C ASN A 54 -19.37 0.50 17.37
N GLU A 55 -19.07 -0.79 17.61
CA GLU A 55 -18.63 -1.73 16.56
C GLU A 55 -19.58 -1.77 15.36
N ALA A 56 -20.90 -1.83 15.60
CA ALA A 56 -21.87 -1.86 14.52
C ALA A 56 -21.87 -0.56 13.69
N LEU A 57 -21.70 0.60 14.34
CA LEU A 57 -21.59 1.90 13.65
C LEU A 57 -20.32 1.93 12.77
N ILE A 58 -19.19 1.56 13.35
CA ILE A 58 -17.89 1.53 12.64
C ILE A 58 -17.98 0.62 11.41
N LEU A 59 -18.56 -0.56 11.56
CA LEU A 59 -18.71 -1.51 10.47
C LEU A 59 -19.71 -1.04 9.42
N ASN A 60 -20.80 -0.38 9.79
CA ASN A 60 -21.75 0.18 8.82
C ASN A 60 -21.12 1.31 7.99
N ASP A 61 -20.38 2.24 8.62
CA ASP A 61 -19.66 3.28 7.90
C ASP A 61 -18.60 2.67 6.95
N PHE A 62 -17.96 1.58 7.38
CA PHE A 62 -17.00 0.89 6.52
C PHE A 62 -17.66 0.17 5.34
N VAL A 63 -18.77 -0.53 5.58
CA VAL A 63 -19.60 -1.16 4.53
C VAL A 63 -20.06 -0.12 3.53
N GLU A 64 -20.52 1.06 3.98
CA GLU A 64 -20.92 2.14 3.10
C GLU A 64 -19.76 2.60 2.22
N LEU A 65 -18.59 2.90 2.78
CA LEU A 65 -17.39 3.30 2.01
C LEU A 65 -16.95 2.21 1.01
N LEU A 66 -17.02 0.93 1.39
CA LEU A 66 -16.64 -0.18 0.51
C LEU A 66 -17.67 -0.46 -0.60
N SER A 67 -18.91 0.02 -0.46
CA SER A 67 -19.95 -0.19 -1.48
C SER A 67 -19.75 0.66 -2.73
N PHE A 68 -18.93 1.71 -2.67
CA PHE A 68 -18.58 2.52 -3.83
C PHE A 68 -17.56 1.78 -4.70
N PRO A 69 -17.87 1.47 -5.99
CA PRO A 69 -16.86 0.99 -6.93
C PRO A 69 -15.70 1.99 -7.03
N ASN A 70 -14.47 1.46 -7.13
CA ASN A 70 -13.30 2.31 -6.95
C ASN A 70 -12.12 1.95 -7.87
N VAL A 71 -12.40 1.49 -9.08
CA VAL A 71 -11.32 1.29 -10.06
C VAL A 71 -10.91 2.66 -10.64
N ALA A 72 -9.66 3.05 -10.47
CA ALA A 72 -9.13 4.38 -10.81
C ALA A 72 -9.36 4.85 -12.26
N SER A 73 -9.65 3.94 -13.19
CA SER A 73 -10.00 4.31 -14.58
C SER A 73 -11.43 4.85 -14.73
N ASN A 74 -12.32 4.64 -13.77
CA ASN A 74 -13.67 5.19 -13.74
C ASN A 74 -13.69 6.45 -12.87
N LEU A 75 -13.55 7.60 -13.49
CA LEU A 75 -13.44 8.88 -12.78
C LEU A 75 -14.72 9.28 -12.05
N ASP A 76 -15.91 8.85 -12.52
CA ASP A 76 -17.18 9.14 -11.86
C ASP A 76 -17.30 8.38 -10.54
N ASP A 77 -16.94 7.10 -10.52
CA ASP A 77 -16.89 6.29 -9.29
C ASP A 77 -15.86 6.85 -8.31
N MET A 78 -14.69 7.26 -8.82
CA MET A 78 -13.64 7.86 -7.99
C MET A 78 -14.07 9.21 -7.40
N ALA A 79 -14.82 10.02 -8.15
CA ALA A 79 -15.39 11.27 -7.64
C ALA A 79 -16.40 11.00 -6.52
N ALA A 80 -17.27 10.00 -6.67
CA ALA A 80 -18.24 9.61 -5.64
C ALA A 80 -17.55 9.11 -4.34
N ASN A 81 -16.50 8.30 -4.46
CA ASN A 81 -15.65 7.92 -3.31
C ASN A 81 -15.07 9.15 -2.61
N ALA A 82 -14.50 10.08 -3.38
CA ALA A 82 -13.90 11.29 -2.84
C ALA A 82 -14.95 12.19 -2.16
N ASP A 83 -16.15 12.36 -2.74
CA ASP A 83 -17.28 13.10 -2.14
C ASP A 83 -17.66 12.51 -0.78
N HIS A 84 -17.76 11.17 -0.69
CA HIS A 84 -18.09 10.49 0.54
C HIS A 84 -17.01 10.67 1.62
N ILE A 85 -15.74 10.49 1.26
CA ILE A 85 -14.59 10.65 2.17
C ILE A 85 -14.50 12.10 2.68
N GLU A 86 -14.63 13.10 1.79
CA GLU A 86 -14.66 14.51 2.18
C GLU A 86 -15.79 14.77 3.19
N GLY A 87 -16.99 14.24 2.93
CA GLY A 87 -18.13 14.36 3.85
C GLY A 87 -17.87 13.76 5.22
N LEU A 88 -17.25 12.57 5.31
CA LEU A 88 -16.86 11.95 6.57
C LEU A 88 -15.87 12.81 7.37
N LEU A 89 -14.91 13.42 6.69
CA LEU A 89 -13.88 14.26 7.30
C LEU A 89 -14.43 15.63 7.74
N GLU A 90 -15.23 16.28 6.88
CA GLU A 90 -15.84 17.59 7.17
C GLU A 90 -16.81 17.52 8.36
N ALA A 91 -17.57 16.44 8.49
CA ALA A 91 -18.43 16.19 9.66
C ALA A 91 -17.63 16.14 10.97
N ARG A 92 -16.33 15.87 10.86
CA ARG A 92 -15.36 15.83 11.97
C ARG A 92 -14.44 17.05 11.99
N GLY A 93 -14.83 18.16 11.34
CA GLY A 93 -14.18 19.47 11.41
C GLY A 93 -12.82 19.54 10.72
N PHE A 94 -12.52 18.60 9.84
CA PHE A 94 -11.38 18.77 8.93
C PHE A 94 -11.68 19.85 7.90
N THR A 95 -10.66 20.57 7.50
CA THR A 95 -10.68 21.38 6.26
C THR A 95 -10.23 20.47 5.12
N THR A 96 -11.09 20.25 4.14
CA THR A 96 -10.81 19.36 2.99
C THR A 96 -10.45 20.15 1.73
N LYS A 97 -9.73 19.51 0.84
CA LYS A 97 -9.39 20.02 -0.50
C LYS A 97 -9.22 18.86 -1.47
N ARG A 98 -10.02 18.88 -2.55
CA ARG A 98 -9.82 17.94 -3.66
C ARG A 98 -8.67 18.40 -4.54
N LEU A 99 -7.69 17.52 -4.78
CA LEU A 99 -6.55 17.77 -5.64
C LEU A 99 -6.66 16.91 -6.90
N GLN A 100 -6.34 17.50 -8.06
CA GLN A 100 -6.38 16.80 -9.35
C GLN A 100 -5.25 17.27 -10.25
N ALA A 101 -4.72 16.36 -11.07
CA ALA A 101 -3.71 16.64 -12.09
C ALA A 101 -3.96 15.84 -13.38
N GLY A 102 -5.24 15.64 -13.76
CA GLY A 102 -5.65 14.93 -14.97
C GLY A 102 -5.89 13.42 -14.80
N GLY A 103 -5.70 12.90 -13.58
CA GLY A 103 -6.03 11.52 -13.17
C GLY A 103 -7.24 11.47 -12.24
N ALA A 104 -7.36 10.40 -11.48
CA ALA A 104 -8.34 10.29 -10.40
C ALA A 104 -8.08 11.35 -9.31
N PRO A 105 -9.10 11.72 -8.52
CA PRO A 105 -8.93 12.75 -7.48
C PRO A 105 -8.12 12.24 -6.30
N TYR A 106 -7.41 13.18 -5.65
CA TYR A 106 -6.82 12.99 -4.32
C TYR A 106 -7.63 13.81 -3.32
N VAL A 107 -7.85 13.27 -2.12
CA VAL A 107 -8.47 14.00 -1.02
C VAL A 107 -7.39 14.41 -0.03
N TYR A 108 -7.16 15.72 0.07
CA TYR A 108 -6.37 16.31 1.14
C TYR A 108 -7.29 16.75 2.26
N ALA A 109 -6.87 16.56 3.51
CA ALA A 109 -7.56 17.11 4.67
C ALA A 109 -6.57 17.51 5.76
N GLU A 110 -6.97 18.51 6.58
CA GLU A 110 -6.18 18.90 7.74
C GLU A 110 -7.06 19.20 8.95
N LEU A 111 -6.55 18.82 10.11
CA LEU A 111 -7.10 19.16 11.42
C LEU A 111 -5.97 19.66 12.29
N LEU A 112 -5.91 21.00 12.46
CA LEU A 112 -4.81 21.67 13.14
C LEU A 112 -5.11 21.82 14.63
N ASN A 113 -4.10 21.54 15.46
CA ASN A 113 -4.08 21.86 16.87
C ASN A 113 -3.16 23.07 17.10
N PRO A 114 -3.68 24.26 17.49
CA PRO A 114 -2.84 25.47 17.69
C PRO A 114 -1.73 25.30 18.75
N SER A 115 -1.83 24.29 19.61
CA SER A 115 -0.84 24.01 20.65
C SER A 115 0.24 23.02 20.20
N ALA A 116 0.04 22.34 19.05
CA ALA A 116 0.99 21.37 18.53
C ALA A 116 2.13 22.04 17.76
N THR A 117 3.33 21.53 17.95
CA THR A 117 4.54 21.95 17.23
C THR A 117 4.87 21.04 16.06
N GLU A 118 4.53 19.76 16.16
CA GLU A 118 4.77 18.77 15.12
C GLU A 118 3.53 18.58 14.23
N THR A 119 3.80 18.23 12.99
CA THR A 119 2.81 17.88 11.97
C THR A 119 3.03 16.45 11.49
N LEU A 120 1.99 15.62 11.57
CA LEU A 120 1.96 14.31 10.94
C LEU A 120 1.17 14.37 9.63
N LEU A 121 1.73 13.78 8.59
CA LEU A 121 1.02 13.49 7.35
C LEU A 121 0.75 11.98 7.29
N LEU A 122 -0.52 11.59 7.19
CA LEU A 122 -0.93 10.21 6.97
C LEU A 122 -1.35 10.04 5.51
N TYR A 123 -0.85 8.99 4.90
CA TYR A 123 -1.22 8.58 3.53
C TYR A 123 -1.99 7.27 3.59
N ALA A 124 -3.05 7.19 2.78
CA ALA A 124 -3.72 5.95 2.40
C ALA A 124 -4.25 6.11 0.97
N HIS A 125 -4.77 5.03 0.36
CA HIS A 125 -5.44 5.15 -0.91
C HIS A 125 -6.88 4.62 -0.86
N PHE A 126 -7.69 5.01 -1.85
CA PHE A 126 -9.09 4.61 -1.90
C PHE A 126 -9.52 4.01 -3.24
N ASP A 127 -8.61 3.96 -4.22
CA ASP A 127 -8.82 3.14 -5.41
C ASP A 127 -8.51 1.66 -5.13
N GLY A 128 -8.83 0.80 -6.08
CA GLY A 128 -8.58 -0.63 -6.00
C GLY A 128 -8.32 -1.25 -7.36
N GLN A 129 -7.71 -2.43 -7.35
CA GLN A 129 -7.45 -3.21 -8.55
C GLN A 129 -8.75 -3.55 -9.30
N PRO A 130 -8.70 -3.62 -10.62
CA PRO A 130 -9.82 -4.12 -11.43
C PRO A 130 -10.32 -5.49 -10.95
N VAL A 131 -11.64 -5.70 -11.04
CA VAL A 131 -12.29 -6.91 -10.56
C VAL A 131 -12.89 -7.72 -11.69
N ASP A 132 -12.73 -9.05 -11.62
CA ASP A 132 -13.51 -10.02 -12.40
C ASP A 132 -14.58 -10.63 -11.48
N VAL A 133 -15.78 -10.05 -11.53
CA VAL A 133 -16.87 -10.35 -10.58
C VAL A 133 -17.23 -11.84 -10.55
N GLU A 134 -17.07 -12.56 -11.67
CA GLU A 134 -17.42 -13.99 -11.78
C GLU A 134 -16.53 -14.88 -10.89
N ASN A 135 -15.33 -14.40 -10.52
CA ASN A 135 -14.39 -15.15 -9.70
C ASN A 135 -14.53 -14.86 -8.18
N TRP A 136 -15.42 -13.93 -7.81
CA TRP A 136 -15.64 -13.60 -6.39
C TRP A 136 -16.76 -14.45 -5.77
N ALA A 137 -16.54 -14.93 -4.56
CA ALA A 137 -17.56 -15.65 -3.78
C ALA A 137 -18.74 -14.75 -3.39
N TYR A 138 -18.44 -13.47 -3.09
CA TYR A 138 -19.41 -12.39 -2.85
C TYR A 138 -19.07 -11.22 -3.76
N PRO A 139 -20.05 -10.45 -4.28
CA PRO A 139 -19.76 -9.35 -5.19
C PRO A 139 -18.80 -8.34 -4.55
N PRO A 140 -17.74 -7.89 -5.24
CA PRO A 140 -16.64 -7.11 -4.67
C PRO A 140 -17.04 -5.76 -4.07
N PHE A 141 -18.15 -5.18 -4.51
CA PHE A 141 -18.72 -3.92 -4.00
C PHE A 141 -20.05 -4.13 -3.24
N THR A 142 -20.26 -5.35 -2.74
CA THR A 142 -21.32 -5.69 -1.79
C THR A 142 -20.66 -6.28 -0.55
N PRO A 143 -20.11 -5.42 0.34
CA PRO A 143 -19.29 -5.88 1.46
C PRO A 143 -20.03 -6.90 2.31
N THR A 144 -19.40 -8.02 2.58
CA THR A 144 -20.02 -9.14 3.31
C THR A 144 -19.12 -9.57 4.46
N LEU A 145 -19.64 -9.42 5.70
CA LEU A 145 -18.96 -9.91 6.89
C LEU A 145 -19.21 -11.41 7.05
N LEU A 146 -18.15 -12.19 7.23
CA LEU A 146 -18.21 -13.62 7.55
C LEU A 146 -17.67 -13.87 8.96
N ASP A 147 -18.25 -14.84 9.67
CA ASP A 147 -17.83 -15.27 11.01
C ASP A 147 -16.47 -15.99 11.04
N ALA A 148 -15.96 -16.41 9.88
CA ALA A 148 -14.66 -17.08 9.70
C ALA A 148 -14.14 -16.84 8.29
N PRO A 149 -12.86 -17.17 7.98
CA PRO A 149 -12.34 -17.14 6.62
C PRO A 149 -13.16 -18.04 5.67
N LEU A 150 -13.29 -17.62 4.39
CA LEU A 150 -13.93 -18.43 3.34
C LEU A 150 -13.34 -19.84 3.25
N SER A 151 -12.02 -19.98 3.38
CA SER A 151 -11.32 -21.27 3.37
C SER A 151 -11.72 -22.18 4.55
N ALA A 152 -12.22 -21.60 5.64
CA ALA A 152 -12.73 -22.32 6.81
C ALA A 152 -14.26 -22.52 6.78
N GLY A 153 -14.93 -22.08 5.71
CA GLY A 153 -16.39 -22.22 5.54
C GLY A 153 -17.19 -21.16 6.28
N GLY A 154 -16.64 -19.96 6.46
CA GLY A 154 -17.28 -18.80 7.11
C GLY A 154 -18.66 -18.49 6.52
N LYS A 155 -19.57 -18.02 7.36
CA LYS A 155 -20.96 -17.69 7.01
C LYS A 155 -21.24 -16.22 7.20
N PRO A 156 -22.12 -15.62 6.38
CA PRO A 156 -22.52 -14.23 6.53
C PRO A 156 -23.07 -13.90 7.92
N VAL A 157 -22.61 -12.77 8.45
CA VAL A 157 -23.04 -12.15 9.71
C VAL A 157 -23.85 -10.91 9.38
N ASP A 158 -25.02 -10.77 10.01
CA ASP A 158 -25.87 -9.59 9.86
C ASP A 158 -25.37 -8.47 10.77
N ILE A 159 -24.77 -7.44 10.19
CA ILE A 159 -24.24 -6.29 10.92
C ILE A 159 -25.37 -5.41 11.46
N GLU A 160 -26.43 -5.17 10.65
CA GLU A 160 -27.50 -4.23 10.98
C GLU A 160 -28.34 -4.70 12.19
N ASN A 161 -28.59 -6.00 12.30
CA ASN A 161 -29.39 -6.58 13.38
C ASN A 161 -28.53 -7.13 14.54
N SER A 162 -27.20 -6.91 14.49
CA SER A 162 -26.30 -7.27 15.58
C SER A 162 -26.34 -6.24 16.70
N ALA A 163 -26.24 -6.72 17.93
CA ALA A 163 -26.10 -5.84 19.10
C ALA A 163 -24.65 -5.29 19.27
N GLY A 164 -23.77 -5.47 18.31
CA GLY A 164 -22.34 -5.31 18.45
C GLY A 164 -21.68 -6.60 19.00
N ASN A 165 -20.42 -6.56 19.35
CA ASN A 165 -19.66 -7.73 19.82
C ASN A 165 -19.37 -8.75 18.71
N PHE A 166 -18.75 -8.29 17.64
CA PHE A 166 -18.33 -9.17 16.56
C PHE A 166 -17.06 -9.93 16.96
N ASP A 167 -16.96 -11.18 16.48
CA ASP A 167 -15.73 -11.95 16.67
C ASP A 167 -14.56 -11.23 15.98
N PRO A 168 -13.47 -10.92 16.67
CA PRO A 168 -12.29 -10.26 16.07
C PRO A 168 -11.67 -11.03 14.89
N GLU A 169 -11.87 -12.35 14.81
CA GLU A 169 -11.40 -13.17 13.67
C GLU A 169 -12.37 -13.16 12.47
N SER A 170 -13.56 -12.55 12.61
CA SER A 170 -14.47 -12.33 11.48
C SER A 170 -13.80 -11.55 10.37
N ARG A 171 -14.23 -11.78 9.12
CA ARG A 171 -13.62 -11.21 7.91
C ARG A 171 -14.64 -10.42 7.11
N LEU A 172 -14.34 -9.17 6.81
CA LEU A 172 -15.12 -8.33 5.88
C LEU A 172 -14.57 -8.47 4.47
N TYR A 173 -15.35 -9.09 3.59
CA TYR A 173 -15.00 -9.35 2.19
C TYR A 173 -15.52 -8.24 1.29
N ALA A 174 -14.61 -7.51 0.67
CA ALA A 174 -14.87 -6.51 -0.37
C ALA A 174 -13.55 -6.10 -1.04
N ARG A 175 -13.61 -5.55 -2.25
CA ARG A 175 -12.45 -4.86 -2.85
C ARG A 175 -12.08 -3.65 -2.00
N SER A 176 -10.78 -3.47 -1.78
CA SER A 176 -10.16 -2.42 -0.96
C SER A 176 -10.50 -2.47 0.53
N ALA A 177 -11.00 -3.60 1.03
CA ALA A 177 -11.22 -3.77 2.47
C ALA A 177 -9.90 -3.76 3.25
N GLY A 178 -8.85 -4.42 2.72
CA GLY A 178 -7.51 -4.45 3.30
C GLY A 178 -6.54 -3.50 2.58
N ASP A 179 -6.81 -3.15 1.32
CA ASP A 179 -5.92 -2.44 0.41
C ASP A 179 -6.74 -1.40 -0.38
N ASP A 180 -6.99 -0.15 0.13
CA ASP A 180 -6.48 0.41 1.39
C ASP A 180 -7.52 1.36 2.05
N LYS A 181 -8.83 1.04 2.00
CA LYS A 181 -9.88 1.90 2.59
C LYS A 181 -9.98 1.81 4.13
N MET A 182 -9.39 0.77 4.76
CA MET A 182 -9.45 0.57 6.20
C MET A 182 -8.87 1.77 6.99
N PRO A 183 -7.71 2.36 6.63
CA PRO A 183 -7.17 3.50 7.36
C PRO A 183 -8.11 4.71 7.40
N VAL A 184 -8.87 4.95 6.31
CA VAL A 184 -9.85 6.07 6.25
C VAL A 184 -10.86 5.93 7.39
N ILE A 185 -11.50 4.77 7.52
CA ILE A 185 -12.49 4.50 8.56
C ILE A 185 -11.87 4.48 9.95
N ALA A 186 -10.70 3.86 10.10
CA ALA A 186 -10.02 3.83 11.39
C ALA A 186 -9.71 5.24 11.92
N ILE A 187 -9.15 6.13 11.06
CA ILE A 187 -8.82 7.52 11.42
C ILE A 187 -10.10 8.29 11.80
N VAL A 188 -11.15 8.19 11.00
CA VAL A 188 -12.44 8.86 11.21
C VAL A 188 -13.01 8.52 12.59
N HIS A 189 -13.06 7.25 12.94
CA HIS A 189 -13.58 6.82 14.24
C HIS A 189 -12.63 7.04 15.42
N VAL A 190 -11.31 7.10 15.17
CA VAL A 190 -10.34 7.53 16.18
C VAL A 190 -10.57 8.99 16.57
N ILE A 191 -10.84 9.88 15.61
CA ILE A 191 -11.18 11.29 15.92
C ILE A 191 -12.45 11.38 16.75
N ASP A 192 -13.47 10.60 16.44
CA ASP A 192 -14.69 10.54 17.23
C ASP A 192 -14.43 10.04 18.66
N ALA A 193 -13.64 8.98 18.79
CA ALA A 193 -13.27 8.40 20.09
C ALA A 193 -12.50 9.41 20.97
N LEU A 194 -11.47 10.06 20.42
CA LEU A 194 -10.68 11.06 21.13
C LEU A 194 -11.56 12.22 21.60
N ARG A 195 -12.43 12.74 20.74
CA ARG A 195 -13.37 13.81 21.10
C ARG A 195 -14.36 13.39 22.18
N GLN A 196 -14.96 12.21 22.05
CA GLN A 196 -15.90 11.72 23.05
C GLN A 196 -15.26 11.58 24.44
N LYS A 197 -13.96 11.26 24.47
CA LYS A 197 -13.19 11.10 25.71
C LYS A 197 -12.52 12.42 26.17
N GLY A 198 -12.65 13.53 25.41
CA GLY A 198 -12.02 14.80 25.72
C GLY A 198 -10.49 14.76 25.61
N ILE A 199 -9.95 13.89 24.77
CA ILE A 199 -8.52 13.76 24.49
C ILE A 199 -8.18 14.63 23.28
N GLU A 200 -7.24 15.55 23.44
CA GLU A 200 -6.78 16.40 22.34
C GLU A 200 -5.70 15.70 21.50
N LEU A 201 -5.59 16.10 20.22
CA LEU A 201 -4.47 15.69 19.39
C LEU A 201 -3.18 16.33 19.93
N SER A 202 -2.09 15.60 19.95
CA SER A 202 -0.76 16.17 20.29
C SER A 202 -0.04 16.75 19.06
N VAL A 203 -0.61 16.60 17.86
CA VAL A 203 -0.02 16.94 16.57
C VAL A 203 -0.99 17.75 15.70
N ASN A 204 -0.45 18.50 14.74
CA ASN A 204 -1.22 18.90 13.56
C ASN A 204 -1.38 17.66 12.66
N LEU A 205 -2.60 17.35 12.27
CA LEU A 205 -2.88 16.21 11.43
C LEU A 205 -3.18 16.66 10.01
N LYS A 206 -2.42 16.13 9.05
CA LYS A 206 -2.69 16.21 7.60
C LYS A 206 -2.94 14.82 7.06
N LEU A 207 -3.88 14.72 6.13
CA LEU A 207 -4.22 13.48 5.43
C LEU A 207 -4.06 13.71 3.94
N ILE A 208 -3.57 12.70 3.22
CA ILE A 208 -3.61 12.63 1.76
C ILE A 208 -4.08 11.24 1.36
N PHE A 209 -5.27 11.17 0.75
CA PHE A 209 -5.83 9.93 0.25
C PHE A 209 -5.75 9.91 -1.27
N ASP A 210 -5.07 8.92 -1.81
CA ASP A 210 -4.75 8.74 -3.23
C ASP A 210 -5.89 7.98 -3.92
N GLY A 211 -6.34 8.45 -5.08
CA GLY A 211 -7.38 7.79 -5.88
C GLY A 211 -6.81 7.00 -7.08
N GLU A 212 -5.50 6.79 -7.17
CA GLU A 212 -4.87 6.11 -8.31
C GLU A 212 -3.58 5.35 -7.95
N GLU A 213 -3.43 4.92 -6.67
CA GLU A 213 -2.25 4.19 -6.19
C GLU A 213 -2.03 2.91 -6.97
N GLU A 214 -3.07 2.15 -7.19
CA GLU A 214 -3.05 0.84 -7.88
C GLU A 214 -2.61 0.92 -9.35
N ARG A 215 -2.52 2.14 -9.87
CA ARG A 215 -1.91 2.46 -11.17
C ARG A 215 -0.50 3.04 -11.02
N GLY A 216 0.06 3.08 -9.81
CA GLY A 216 1.37 3.63 -9.47
C GLY A 216 1.38 5.14 -9.28
N SER A 217 0.28 5.75 -8.87
CA SER A 217 0.11 7.18 -8.57
C SER A 217 0.71 8.10 -9.66
N PRO A 218 0.28 7.98 -10.91
CA PRO A 218 0.94 8.65 -12.03
C PRO A 218 0.94 10.18 -11.94
N THR A 219 -0.03 10.77 -11.23
CA THR A 219 -0.16 12.24 -11.09
C THR A 219 0.31 12.77 -9.73
N LEU A 220 0.63 11.91 -8.75
CA LEU A 220 1.03 12.31 -7.39
C LEU A 220 2.19 13.32 -7.40
N GLY A 221 3.23 13.09 -8.21
CA GLY A 221 4.33 14.03 -8.34
C GLY A 221 3.88 15.43 -8.76
N GLN A 222 2.96 15.51 -9.72
CA GLN A 222 2.40 16.79 -10.18
C GLN A 222 1.47 17.42 -9.12
N ILE A 223 0.73 16.60 -8.35
CA ILE A 223 -0.07 17.08 -7.21
C ILE A 223 0.82 17.78 -6.20
N ILE A 224 1.96 17.17 -5.82
CA ILE A 224 2.91 17.76 -4.88
C ILE A 224 3.50 19.05 -5.46
N ASP A 225 3.96 19.04 -6.71
CA ASP A 225 4.56 20.20 -7.37
C ASP A 225 3.59 21.40 -7.50
N ASN A 226 2.29 21.12 -7.73
CA ASN A 226 1.25 22.15 -7.86
C ASN A 226 0.80 22.73 -6.50
N ASN A 227 1.12 22.09 -5.38
CA ASN A 227 0.68 22.49 -4.05
C ASN A 227 1.89 22.58 -3.08
N PRO A 228 2.87 23.45 -3.36
CA PRO A 228 4.08 23.55 -2.54
C PRO A 228 3.75 23.87 -1.08
N GLY A 229 4.35 23.13 -0.15
CA GLY A 229 4.15 23.30 1.29
C GLY A 229 2.84 22.70 1.84
N LEU A 230 1.88 22.32 1.00
CA LEU A 230 0.61 21.75 1.48
C LEU A 230 0.83 20.45 2.26
N LEU A 231 1.73 19.60 1.78
CA LEU A 231 2.03 18.30 2.38
C LEU A 231 3.24 18.33 3.33
N ASP A 232 3.82 19.51 3.62
CA ASP A 232 4.94 19.62 4.56
C ASP A 232 4.55 19.06 5.93
N ALA A 233 5.38 18.17 6.45
CA ALA A 233 5.20 17.50 7.73
C ALA A 233 6.54 17.05 8.32
N ASP A 234 6.57 16.79 9.62
CA ASP A 234 7.74 16.29 10.34
C ASP A 234 7.92 14.77 10.15
N LEU A 235 6.81 14.05 9.94
CA LEU A 235 6.79 12.62 9.64
C LEU A 235 5.64 12.31 8.69
N LEU A 236 5.90 11.52 7.65
CA LEU A 236 4.89 10.87 6.82
C LEU A 236 4.73 9.41 7.27
N LEU A 237 3.52 9.06 7.74
CA LEU A 237 3.12 7.69 7.96
C LEU A 237 2.35 7.20 6.73
N PHE A 238 2.91 6.21 6.06
CA PHE A 238 2.31 5.57 4.90
C PHE A 238 1.51 4.36 5.39
N CYS A 239 0.17 4.50 5.43
CA CYS A 239 -0.73 3.58 6.13
C CYS A 239 -1.25 2.45 5.22
N ASP A 240 -0.39 1.96 4.35
CA ASP A 240 -0.69 0.91 3.39
C ASP A 240 0.30 -0.25 3.55
N ALA A 241 -0.06 -1.44 3.14
CA ALA A 241 0.62 -2.72 3.18
C ALA A 241 0.10 -3.70 4.26
N PRO A 242 0.29 -5.01 4.02
CA PRO A 242 -0.07 -6.03 4.99
C PRO A 242 0.94 -6.08 6.15
N MET A 243 0.43 -6.41 7.34
CA MET A 243 1.26 -6.66 8.53
C MET A 243 2.11 -7.92 8.37
N HIS A 244 3.04 -8.11 9.31
CA HIS A 244 3.90 -9.29 9.35
C HIS A 244 3.10 -10.59 9.53
N GLN A 245 3.56 -11.70 8.93
CA GLN A 245 2.90 -13.02 8.97
C GLN A 245 2.71 -13.56 10.40
N SER A 246 3.54 -13.14 11.35
CA SER A 246 3.37 -13.48 12.77
C SER A 246 2.19 -12.76 13.44
N ARG A 247 1.43 -11.92 12.71
CA ARG A 247 0.33 -11.08 13.21
C ARG A 247 0.77 -10.05 14.27
N ARG A 248 2.07 -9.77 14.38
CA ARG A 248 2.59 -8.72 15.26
C ARG A 248 2.61 -7.39 14.52
N ALA A 249 2.32 -6.31 15.25
CA ALA A 249 2.47 -4.97 14.72
C ALA A 249 3.89 -4.72 14.23
N GLN A 250 4.04 -3.97 13.13
CA GLN A 250 5.34 -3.64 12.57
C GLN A 250 5.44 -2.19 12.12
N LEU A 251 6.65 -1.66 12.12
CA LEU A 251 7.04 -0.46 11.38
C LEU A 251 8.01 -0.85 10.29
N VAL A 252 7.79 -0.33 9.09
CA VAL A 252 8.66 -0.58 7.94
C VAL A 252 9.36 0.71 7.54
N PHE A 253 10.69 0.68 7.52
CA PHE A 253 11.53 1.87 7.30
C PHE A 253 12.00 2.02 5.86
N GLY A 254 11.67 1.09 4.99
CA GLY A 254 12.09 1.13 3.61
C GLY A 254 11.30 0.22 2.70
N VAL A 255 11.41 0.51 1.41
CA VAL A 255 10.80 -0.29 0.34
C VAL A 255 11.80 -0.48 -0.78
N ARG A 256 11.65 -1.57 -1.53
CA ARG A 256 12.40 -1.75 -2.77
C ARG A 256 11.79 -0.90 -3.88
N GLY A 257 12.67 -0.33 -4.69
CA GLY A 257 12.30 0.22 -5.99
C GLY A 257 12.15 -0.87 -7.04
N GLY A 258 12.03 -0.45 -8.30
CA GLY A 258 11.95 -1.42 -9.37
C GLY A 258 12.06 -0.84 -10.76
N ARG A 259 12.35 -1.72 -11.72
CA ARG A 259 12.32 -1.42 -13.16
C ARG A 259 11.91 -2.67 -13.94
N THR A 260 11.22 -2.48 -15.04
CA THR A 260 10.79 -3.57 -15.92
C THR A 260 11.57 -3.51 -17.23
N LEU A 261 11.98 -4.69 -17.72
CA LEU A 261 12.67 -4.85 -18.99
C LEU A 261 12.09 -6.03 -19.76
N ASP A 262 11.66 -5.81 -21.00
CA ASP A 262 11.37 -6.88 -21.93
C ASP A 262 12.55 -7.04 -22.91
N MET A 263 13.03 -8.28 -23.06
CA MET A 263 14.17 -8.66 -23.91
C MET A 263 13.71 -9.59 -25.01
N THR A 264 13.84 -9.22 -26.27
CA THR A 264 13.50 -10.08 -27.42
C THR A 264 14.75 -10.45 -28.17
N THR A 265 15.06 -11.75 -28.25
CA THR A 265 16.14 -12.29 -29.07
C THR A 265 15.61 -12.76 -30.42
N TYR A 266 16.42 -12.64 -31.45
CA TYR A 266 16.07 -12.93 -32.82
C TYR A 266 16.84 -14.15 -33.36
N GLY A 267 16.14 -14.97 -34.15
CA GLY A 267 16.71 -16.03 -34.99
C GLY A 267 16.71 -15.62 -36.45
N ALA A 268 16.17 -16.46 -37.33
CA ALA A 268 15.91 -16.12 -38.74
C ALA A 268 14.75 -15.11 -38.85
N ASN A 269 14.67 -14.36 -39.95
CA ASN A 269 13.61 -13.35 -40.17
C ASN A 269 12.18 -13.94 -40.34
N ARG A 270 12.05 -15.25 -40.33
CA ARG A 270 10.76 -15.99 -40.33
C ARG A 270 10.91 -17.33 -39.64
N PRO A 271 9.85 -17.96 -39.19
CA PRO A 271 9.89 -19.33 -38.68
C PRO A 271 10.34 -20.32 -39.76
N LEU A 272 11.16 -21.29 -39.35
CA LEU A 272 11.73 -22.30 -40.25
C LEU A 272 11.34 -23.71 -39.81
N HIS A 273 11.19 -24.64 -40.76
CA HIS A 273 10.94 -26.05 -40.44
C HIS A 273 12.18 -26.67 -39.76
N SER A 274 12.01 -27.17 -38.51
CA SER A 274 13.12 -27.66 -37.70
C SER A 274 13.83 -28.88 -38.25
N GLY A 275 13.14 -29.74 -39.01
CA GLY A 275 13.72 -30.90 -39.69
C GLY A 275 14.67 -30.51 -40.84
N HIS A 276 14.47 -29.33 -41.43
CA HIS A 276 15.32 -28.90 -42.57
C HIS A 276 16.45 -27.93 -42.14
N TYR A 277 16.20 -27.18 -41.07
CA TYR A 277 17.09 -26.10 -40.63
C TYR A 277 17.64 -26.29 -39.20
N GLY A 278 17.32 -27.42 -38.54
CA GLY A 278 17.90 -27.79 -37.24
C GLY A 278 19.42 -27.89 -37.33
N ASN A 279 20.12 -27.56 -36.24
CA ASN A 279 21.59 -27.48 -36.15
C ASN A 279 22.27 -26.43 -37.07
N TRP A 280 21.49 -25.76 -37.93
CA TRP A 280 22.02 -24.72 -38.83
C TRP A 280 21.47 -23.34 -38.48
N ALA A 281 20.18 -23.18 -38.37
CA ALA A 281 19.56 -21.89 -38.02
C ALA A 281 19.67 -21.60 -36.51
N PRO A 282 20.00 -20.36 -36.12
CA PRO A 282 20.05 -20.00 -34.71
C PRO A 282 18.66 -20.06 -34.06
N ASN A 283 18.59 -20.63 -32.89
CA ASN A 283 17.34 -20.74 -32.11
C ASN A 283 17.25 -19.61 -31.08
N PRO A 284 16.29 -18.69 -31.21
CA PRO A 284 16.14 -17.56 -30.28
C PRO A 284 15.78 -17.98 -28.86
N ILE A 285 15.07 -19.10 -28.67
CA ILE A 285 14.78 -19.65 -27.33
C ILE A 285 16.07 -20.00 -26.61
N MET A 286 17.00 -20.66 -27.27
CA MET A 286 18.28 -21.02 -26.66
C MET A 286 19.13 -19.77 -26.40
N ARG A 287 19.07 -18.75 -27.26
CA ARG A 287 19.77 -17.49 -27.05
C ARG A 287 19.30 -16.77 -25.79
N ILE A 288 17.96 -16.65 -25.59
CA ILE A 288 17.42 -15.98 -24.38
C ILE A 288 17.69 -16.82 -23.12
N ALA A 289 17.60 -18.14 -23.19
CA ALA A 289 17.89 -19.01 -22.05
C ALA A 289 19.34 -18.88 -21.58
N TYR A 290 20.32 -18.95 -22.50
CA TYR A 290 21.75 -18.74 -22.16
C TYR A 290 22.00 -17.34 -21.61
N LEU A 291 21.34 -16.31 -22.14
CA LEU A 291 21.50 -14.97 -21.63
C LEU A 291 20.98 -14.87 -20.18
N LEU A 292 19.79 -15.38 -19.90
CA LEU A 292 19.21 -15.36 -18.54
C LEU A 292 20.09 -16.09 -17.53
N THR A 293 20.61 -17.29 -17.88
CA THR A 293 21.51 -18.05 -16.99
C THR A 293 22.88 -17.40 -16.82
N SER A 294 23.30 -16.52 -17.73
CA SER A 294 24.51 -15.71 -17.54
C SER A 294 24.30 -14.52 -16.59
N MET A 295 23.05 -14.10 -16.40
CA MET A 295 22.69 -12.94 -15.57
C MET A 295 22.40 -13.32 -14.10
N ARG A 296 21.95 -14.57 -13.86
CA ARG A 296 21.51 -15.04 -12.55
C ARG A 296 21.79 -16.52 -12.40
N ASP A 297 22.31 -16.94 -11.24
CA ASP A 297 22.50 -18.35 -10.91
C ASP A 297 21.27 -19.02 -10.26
N GLU A 298 21.37 -20.31 -9.97
CA GLU A 298 20.30 -21.11 -9.38
C GLU A 298 19.98 -20.70 -7.94
N SER A 299 20.92 -20.08 -7.23
CA SER A 299 20.71 -19.56 -5.87
C SER A 299 20.00 -18.19 -5.84
N GLY A 300 19.70 -17.62 -7.00
CA GLY A 300 19.09 -16.30 -7.11
C GLY A 300 20.09 -15.15 -7.15
N ARG A 301 21.40 -15.41 -7.06
CA ARG A 301 22.44 -14.38 -7.11
C ARG A 301 22.56 -13.80 -8.51
N ILE A 302 22.60 -12.47 -8.62
CA ILE A 302 22.81 -11.75 -9.85
C ILE A 302 24.31 -11.80 -10.22
N LEU A 303 24.63 -12.23 -11.44
CA LEU A 303 25.99 -12.42 -11.93
C LEU A 303 26.51 -11.24 -12.78
N ILE A 304 25.71 -10.19 -12.91
CA ILE A 304 26.08 -8.99 -13.66
C ILE A 304 27.14 -8.23 -12.87
N GLU A 305 28.30 -8.00 -13.48
CA GLU A 305 29.42 -7.28 -12.86
C GLU A 305 29.03 -5.88 -12.42
N GLY A 306 29.40 -5.49 -11.19
CA GLY A 306 29.08 -4.19 -10.60
C GLY A 306 27.67 -4.08 -10.02
N TYR A 307 26.80 -5.08 -10.18
CA TYR A 307 25.39 -4.98 -9.77
C TYR A 307 25.20 -4.76 -8.26
N TYR A 308 26.16 -5.18 -7.44
CA TYR A 308 26.14 -5.08 -5.98
C TYR A 308 27.04 -3.97 -5.41
N ASP A 309 27.73 -3.17 -6.27
CA ASP A 309 28.77 -2.26 -5.80
C ASP A 309 28.21 -1.05 -5.00
N ASP A 310 27.03 -0.56 -5.38
CA ASP A 310 26.39 0.61 -4.77
C ASP A 310 25.41 0.27 -3.64
N LEU A 311 25.43 -0.95 -3.11
CA LEU A 311 24.51 -1.34 -2.05
C LEU A 311 24.72 -0.54 -0.77
N ALA A 312 23.64 0.05 -0.25
CA ALA A 312 23.63 0.61 1.08
C ALA A 312 23.80 -0.51 2.12
N ARG A 313 24.90 -0.48 2.87
CA ARG A 313 25.11 -1.44 3.96
C ARG A 313 24.05 -1.26 5.04
N LEU A 314 23.64 -2.39 5.63
CA LEU A 314 22.78 -2.36 6.81
C LEU A 314 23.55 -1.75 7.99
N THR A 315 22.91 -0.84 8.72
CA THR A 315 23.41 -0.33 10.01
C THR A 315 23.36 -1.42 11.08
N GLU A 316 23.92 -1.17 12.24
CA GLU A 316 23.82 -2.08 13.38
C GLU A 316 22.37 -2.21 13.88
N ALA A 317 21.64 -1.09 13.94
CA ALA A 317 20.22 -1.07 14.31
C ALA A 317 19.37 -1.91 13.35
N GLU A 318 19.61 -1.80 12.04
CA GLU A 318 18.90 -2.59 11.02
C GLU A 318 19.20 -4.09 11.11
N ARG A 319 20.47 -4.48 11.35
CA ARG A 319 20.83 -5.88 11.57
C ARG A 319 20.18 -6.43 12.83
N SER A 320 20.26 -5.70 13.93
CA SER A 320 19.62 -6.09 15.19
C SER A 320 18.10 -6.23 15.05
N ALA A 321 17.48 -5.38 14.22
CA ALA A 321 16.05 -5.46 13.93
C ALA A 321 15.71 -6.77 13.17
N ILE A 322 16.49 -7.12 12.14
CA ILE A 322 16.31 -8.39 11.40
C ILE A 322 16.51 -9.59 12.32
N ASP A 323 17.55 -9.58 13.15
CA ASP A 323 17.84 -10.66 14.09
C ASP A 323 16.71 -10.86 15.13
N ALA A 324 16.04 -9.78 15.51
CA ALA A 324 14.92 -9.80 16.46
C ALA A 324 13.56 -10.21 15.83
N MET A 325 13.45 -10.26 14.49
CA MET A 325 12.22 -10.68 13.85
C MET A 325 11.95 -12.18 14.09
N PRO A 326 10.68 -12.59 14.20
CA PRO A 326 10.31 -14.00 14.19
C PRO A 326 10.83 -14.68 12.91
N ASP A 327 11.44 -15.85 13.05
CA ASP A 327 11.78 -16.68 11.88
C ASP A 327 10.52 -17.38 11.39
N VAL A 328 10.01 -16.98 10.26
CA VAL A 328 8.81 -17.53 9.62
C VAL A 328 9.14 -18.48 8.47
N THR A 329 10.40 -18.86 8.29
CA THR A 329 10.87 -19.67 7.16
C THR A 329 10.11 -20.99 7.02
N GLU A 330 9.98 -21.76 8.10
CA GLU A 330 9.27 -23.05 8.05
C GLU A 330 7.76 -22.86 7.84
N LEU A 331 7.16 -21.82 8.46
CA LEU A 331 5.76 -21.47 8.23
C LEU A 331 5.50 -21.19 6.75
N LEU A 332 6.33 -20.36 6.13
CA LEU A 332 6.20 -20.01 4.71
C LEU A 332 6.46 -21.21 3.79
N LYS A 333 7.39 -22.09 4.12
CA LYS A 333 7.64 -23.32 3.36
C LYS A 333 6.41 -24.23 3.35
N ASP A 334 5.76 -24.39 4.49
CA ASP A 334 4.57 -25.22 4.63
C ASP A 334 3.38 -24.58 3.89
N GLU A 335 3.14 -23.30 4.11
CA GLU A 335 2.03 -22.55 3.47
C GLU A 335 2.14 -22.53 1.93
N LEU A 336 3.37 -22.26 1.42
CA LEU A 336 3.63 -22.13 -0.01
C LEU A 336 4.02 -23.46 -0.68
N SER A 337 4.09 -24.56 0.07
CA SER A 337 4.53 -25.89 -0.43
C SER A 337 5.91 -25.83 -1.12
N VAL A 338 6.85 -25.06 -0.54
CA VAL A 338 8.22 -24.92 -1.04
C VAL A 338 9.16 -25.78 -0.23
N HIS A 339 9.86 -26.73 -0.89
CA HIS A 339 10.83 -27.60 -0.21
C HIS A 339 12.10 -26.84 0.20
N THR A 340 12.70 -26.11 -0.74
CA THR A 340 13.93 -25.35 -0.51
C THR A 340 13.79 -23.97 -1.15
N PRO A 341 13.77 -22.90 -0.36
CA PRO A 341 13.84 -21.53 -0.87
C PRO A 341 15.17 -21.25 -1.59
N GLU A 342 15.17 -20.29 -2.49
CA GLU A 342 16.42 -19.72 -3.01
C GLU A 342 17.19 -18.97 -1.90
N GLY A 343 18.44 -18.57 -2.16
CA GLY A 343 19.23 -17.79 -1.21
C GLY A 343 20.09 -18.61 -0.24
N GLY A 344 20.18 -19.96 -0.43
CA GLY A 344 21.12 -20.79 0.29
C GLY A 344 20.90 -20.89 1.80
N GLY A 345 19.66 -20.77 2.26
CA GLY A 345 19.29 -20.80 3.68
C GLY A 345 19.30 -19.42 4.37
N THR A 346 19.53 -18.35 3.63
CA THR A 346 19.37 -16.98 4.14
C THR A 346 17.89 -16.68 4.35
N ARG A 347 17.55 -16.00 5.43
CA ARG A 347 16.17 -15.63 5.77
C ARG A 347 15.57 -14.66 4.73
N LEU A 348 14.24 -14.71 4.54
CA LEU A 348 13.52 -13.82 3.63
C LEU A 348 13.80 -12.34 3.93
N GLU A 349 13.80 -11.95 5.19
CA GLU A 349 14.00 -10.58 5.66
C GLU A 349 15.39 -10.03 5.26
N GLU A 350 16.41 -10.88 5.29
CA GLU A 350 17.75 -10.51 4.80
C GLU A 350 17.78 -10.43 3.27
N LEU A 351 17.17 -11.41 2.57
CA LEU A 351 17.12 -11.43 1.10
C LEU A 351 16.35 -10.23 0.53
N ILE A 352 15.34 -9.74 1.23
CA ILE A 352 14.60 -8.53 0.84
C ILE A 352 15.48 -7.28 0.86
N THR A 353 16.51 -7.23 1.67
CA THR A 353 17.47 -6.11 1.69
C THR A 353 18.44 -6.10 0.50
N LEU A 354 18.42 -7.15 -0.31
CA LEU A 354 19.23 -7.30 -1.52
C LEU A 354 18.39 -7.04 -2.79
N PRO A 355 19.03 -6.62 -3.90
CA PRO A 355 18.35 -6.50 -5.17
C PRO A 355 17.90 -7.87 -5.67
N ALA A 356 16.78 -7.90 -6.42
CA ALA A 356 16.28 -9.14 -7.00
C ALA A 356 16.09 -9.01 -8.52
N PHE A 357 16.37 -10.11 -9.22
CA PHE A 357 16.23 -10.26 -10.66
C PHE A 357 15.19 -11.35 -10.92
N ASN A 358 13.96 -10.96 -11.19
CA ASN A 358 12.86 -11.89 -11.40
C ASN A 358 12.48 -11.99 -12.88
N VAL A 359 12.46 -13.21 -13.41
CA VAL A 359 11.89 -13.51 -14.73
C VAL A 359 10.39 -13.74 -14.56
N ARG A 360 9.58 -12.71 -14.86
CA ARG A 360 8.13 -12.76 -14.66
C ARG A 360 7.37 -13.39 -15.84
N GLY A 361 8.05 -13.58 -16.97
CA GLY A 361 7.44 -14.19 -18.15
C GLY A 361 8.47 -14.59 -19.20
N LEU A 362 8.17 -15.68 -19.93
CA LEU A 362 8.92 -16.14 -21.08
C LEU A 362 7.93 -16.54 -22.17
N SER A 363 7.98 -15.87 -23.32
CA SER A 363 7.08 -16.11 -24.44
C SER A 363 7.86 -16.59 -25.67
N ALA A 364 7.60 -17.86 -26.07
CA ALA A 364 8.19 -18.46 -27.26
C ALA A 364 7.43 -19.73 -27.66
N GLY A 365 6.84 -19.74 -28.84
CA GLY A 365 6.17 -20.92 -29.41
C GLY A 365 5.05 -21.53 -28.56
N GLY A 366 4.51 -22.64 -29.02
CA GLY A 366 3.52 -23.41 -28.27
C GLY A 366 4.10 -24.71 -27.74
N VAL A 367 3.49 -25.25 -26.67
CA VAL A 367 3.83 -26.56 -26.06
C VAL A 367 2.64 -27.53 -26.13
N GLY A 368 2.87 -28.80 -25.91
CA GLY A 368 1.82 -29.82 -25.96
C GLY A 368 1.12 -29.87 -27.35
N SER A 369 -0.20 -29.78 -27.38
CA SER A 369 -1.00 -29.79 -28.61
C SER A 369 -0.80 -28.57 -29.52
N GLN A 370 -0.24 -27.47 -28.99
CA GLN A 370 0.10 -26.27 -29.77
C GLN A 370 1.52 -26.31 -30.31
N GLY A 371 2.34 -27.30 -29.93
CA GLY A 371 3.70 -27.48 -30.38
C GLY A 371 3.78 -27.69 -31.90
N ARG A 372 4.74 -27.03 -32.55
CA ARG A 372 5.00 -27.19 -33.99
C ARG A 372 6.48 -27.52 -34.21
N ASN A 373 6.79 -28.24 -35.28
CA ASN A 373 8.16 -28.59 -35.65
C ASN A 373 8.85 -27.42 -36.35
N ILE A 374 9.00 -26.29 -35.65
CA ILE A 374 9.58 -25.05 -36.18
C ILE A 374 10.69 -24.50 -35.29
N ILE A 375 11.64 -23.78 -35.90
CA ILE A 375 12.55 -22.84 -35.24
C ILE A 375 11.89 -21.48 -35.36
N LEU A 376 11.62 -20.84 -34.24
CA LEU A 376 10.96 -19.53 -34.21
C LEU A 376 11.88 -18.42 -34.73
N SER A 377 11.28 -17.28 -35.11
CA SER A 377 12.01 -16.05 -35.42
C SER A 377 12.41 -15.27 -34.19
N THR A 378 11.65 -15.33 -33.12
CA THR A 378 11.85 -14.56 -31.87
C THR A 378 11.55 -15.36 -30.61
N ALA A 379 12.13 -14.94 -29.49
CA ALA A 379 11.74 -15.34 -28.14
C ALA A 379 11.90 -14.13 -27.21
N THR A 380 10.93 -13.92 -26.33
CA THR A 380 10.89 -12.74 -25.43
C THR A 380 10.86 -13.17 -23.97
N ALA A 381 11.73 -12.57 -23.15
CA ALA A 381 11.69 -12.66 -21.69
C ALA A 381 11.28 -11.30 -21.11
N SER A 382 10.43 -11.32 -20.09
CA SER A 382 10.04 -10.15 -19.32
C SER A 382 10.62 -10.23 -17.92
N LEU A 383 11.32 -9.18 -17.52
CA LEU A 383 12.03 -9.09 -16.24
C LEU A 383 11.39 -8.05 -15.34
N ASN A 384 11.30 -8.35 -14.06
CA ASN A 384 11.07 -7.39 -13.00
C ASN A 384 12.32 -7.32 -12.12
N LEU A 385 12.95 -6.15 -12.12
CA LEU A 385 14.13 -5.86 -11.33
C LEU A 385 13.68 -5.17 -10.05
N ARG A 386 14.09 -5.70 -8.89
CA ARG A 386 13.91 -5.01 -7.61
C ARG A 386 15.21 -4.33 -7.24
N LEU A 387 15.13 -3.03 -7.00
CA LEU A 387 16.27 -2.18 -6.66
C LEU A 387 16.21 -1.81 -5.19
N VAL A 388 17.37 -1.71 -4.57
CA VAL A 388 17.49 -1.33 -3.15
C VAL A 388 18.04 0.10 -3.03
N PRO A 389 18.05 0.70 -1.84
CA PRO A 389 18.62 2.04 -1.64
C PRO A 389 20.02 2.18 -2.23
N ASN A 390 20.31 3.35 -2.80
CA ASN A 390 21.52 3.75 -3.52
C ASN A 390 21.68 3.14 -4.92
N GLN A 391 20.87 2.18 -5.35
CA GLN A 391 20.88 1.73 -6.73
C GLN A 391 20.10 2.70 -7.61
N ASP A 392 20.83 3.41 -8.48
CA ASP A 392 20.23 4.26 -9.50
C ASP A 392 19.71 3.42 -10.68
N PRO A 393 18.42 3.53 -11.08
CA PRO A 393 17.85 2.74 -12.17
C PRO A 393 18.59 2.87 -13.51
N GLU A 394 19.18 4.03 -13.82
CA GLU A 394 19.93 4.23 -15.06
C GLU A 394 21.33 3.59 -15.01
N THR A 395 21.97 3.58 -13.85
CA THR A 395 23.21 2.86 -13.62
C THR A 395 22.99 1.36 -13.78
N ILE A 396 21.95 0.80 -13.18
CA ILE A 396 21.57 -0.62 -13.32
C ILE A 396 21.26 -0.96 -14.79
N ARG A 397 20.55 -0.10 -15.50
CA ARG A 397 20.32 -0.25 -16.94
C ARG A 397 21.64 -0.41 -17.70
N LYS A 398 22.59 0.50 -17.49
CA LYS A 398 23.91 0.46 -18.15
C LYS A 398 24.68 -0.82 -17.85
N LEU A 399 24.64 -1.32 -16.60
CA LEU A 399 25.30 -2.57 -16.21
C LEU A 399 24.70 -3.78 -16.94
N ILE A 400 23.36 -3.82 -17.04
CA ILE A 400 22.65 -4.88 -17.78
C ILE A 400 23.00 -4.83 -19.28
N GLU A 401 22.95 -3.66 -19.90
CA GLU A 401 23.27 -3.48 -21.32
C GLU A 401 24.75 -3.83 -21.62
N ALA A 402 25.66 -3.44 -20.74
CA ALA A 402 27.06 -3.84 -20.83
C ALA A 402 27.25 -5.36 -20.71
N HIS A 403 26.52 -6.02 -19.80
CA HIS A 403 26.54 -7.48 -19.68
C HIS A 403 26.03 -8.15 -20.95
N ILE A 404 24.90 -7.71 -21.49
CA ILE A 404 24.31 -8.21 -22.74
C ILE A 404 25.29 -8.07 -23.91
N THR A 405 25.96 -6.93 -23.99
CA THR A 405 27.00 -6.68 -25.02
C THR A 405 28.19 -7.61 -24.84
N ARG A 406 28.66 -7.86 -23.60
CA ARG A 406 29.73 -8.85 -23.32
C ARG A 406 29.35 -10.28 -23.70
N GLN A 407 28.06 -10.62 -23.69
CA GLN A 407 27.55 -11.92 -24.19
C GLN A 407 27.49 -11.97 -25.74
N GLY A 408 27.95 -10.93 -26.40
CA GLY A 408 28.05 -10.84 -27.85
C GLY A 408 26.77 -10.43 -28.57
N PHE A 409 25.81 -9.83 -27.86
CA PHE A 409 24.61 -9.32 -28.49
C PHE A 409 24.78 -7.88 -28.99
N HIS A 410 24.25 -7.64 -30.17
CA HIS A 410 24.00 -6.30 -30.70
C HIS A 410 22.63 -5.82 -30.18
N ILE A 411 22.62 -4.76 -29.38
CA ILE A 411 21.41 -4.20 -28.76
C ILE A 411 20.73 -3.26 -29.75
N VAL A 412 19.41 -3.41 -29.88
CA VAL A 412 18.52 -2.47 -30.58
C VAL A 412 17.34 -2.11 -29.66
N TYR A 413 16.71 -0.97 -29.92
CA TYR A 413 15.53 -0.51 -29.15
C TYR A 413 14.25 -0.55 -29.99
N ASP A 414 14.40 -0.66 -31.31
CA ASP A 414 13.32 -0.84 -32.28
C ASP A 414 13.42 -2.22 -32.96
N GLU A 415 12.40 -2.58 -33.75
CA GLU A 415 12.45 -3.83 -34.54
C GLU A 415 13.62 -3.83 -35.49
N PRO A 416 14.51 -4.84 -35.45
CA PRO A 416 15.68 -4.89 -36.29
C PRO A 416 15.31 -5.11 -37.77
N SER A 417 16.03 -4.43 -38.66
CA SER A 417 15.95 -4.69 -40.11
C SER A 417 16.59 -6.04 -40.49
N ASN A 418 16.24 -6.56 -41.67
CA ASN A 418 16.93 -7.74 -42.22
C ASN A 418 18.42 -7.54 -42.40
N GLU A 419 18.89 -6.32 -42.61
CA GLU A 419 20.31 -5.95 -42.69
C GLU A 419 20.95 -6.07 -41.30
N THR A 420 20.34 -5.49 -40.27
CA THR A 420 20.79 -5.62 -38.87
C THR A 420 20.93 -7.08 -38.46
N LEU A 421 19.96 -7.94 -38.83
CA LEU A 421 19.99 -9.37 -38.50
C LEU A 421 21.09 -10.13 -39.25
N ARG A 422 21.49 -9.69 -40.47
CA ARG A 422 22.58 -10.32 -41.25
C ARG A 422 23.96 -9.90 -40.78
N ASP A 423 24.08 -8.65 -40.38
CA ASP A 423 25.37 -8.04 -40.07
C ASP A 423 25.84 -8.33 -38.65
N ASN A 424 24.93 -8.82 -37.77
CA ASN A 424 25.20 -9.12 -36.39
C ASN A 424 24.87 -10.58 -36.03
N GLU A 425 25.82 -11.27 -35.39
CA GLU A 425 25.68 -12.69 -35.03
C GLU A 425 24.49 -12.93 -34.08
N LYS A 426 24.34 -12.06 -33.07
CA LYS A 426 23.26 -12.10 -32.08
C LYS A 426 22.65 -10.72 -31.96
N VAL A 427 21.34 -10.62 -32.20
CA VAL A 427 20.59 -9.37 -32.04
C VAL A 427 19.58 -9.53 -30.90
N ILE A 428 19.46 -8.49 -30.08
CA ILE A 428 18.48 -8.40 -29.02
C ILE A 428 17.83 -7.03 -29.00
N LYS A 429 16.50 -6.99 -28.92
CA LYS A 429 15.75 -5.77 -28.66
C LYS A 429 15.48 -5.64 -27.16
N LEU A 430 15.72 -4.46 -26.61
CA LEU A 430 15.44 -4.10 -25.24
C LEU A 430 14.31 -3.07 -25.21
N ASP A 431 13.27 -3.38 -24.44
CA ASP A 431 12.16 -2.47 -24.17
C ASP A 431 12.10 -2.20 -22.65
N TRP A 432 12.65 -1.04 -22.25
CA TRP A 432 12.66 -0.56 -20.89
C TRP A 432 11.34 0.17 -20.60
N ARG A 433 10.58 -0.29 -19.61
CA ARG A 433 9.30 0.31 -19.26
C ARG A 433 9.43 1.25 -18.08
N GLY A 434 8.98 2.49 -18.29
CA GLY A 434 9.00 3.54 -17.28
C GLY A 434 10.41 3.97 -16.86
N PRO A 435 10.52 5.01 -16.05
CA PRO A 435 11.81 5.52 -15.56
C PRO A 435 12.44 4.60 -14.51
N GLY A 436 11.63 3.76 -13.86
CA GLY A 436 12.05 3.00 -12.68
C GLY A 436 12.17 3.87 -11.43
N GLY A 437 12.42 3.22 -10.30
CA GLY A 437 12.63 3.87 -9.00
C GLY A 437 13.71 3.16 -8.20
N SER A 438 14.51 3.94 -7.47
CA SER A 438 15.43 3.42 -6.44
C SER A 438 14.64 2.96 -5.22
N GLY A 439 15.18 2.05 -4.42
CA GLY A 439 14.67 1.76 -3.10
C GLY A 439 14.76 2.98 -2.18
N LEU A 440 13.91 3.03 -1.17
CA LEU A 440 13.93 4.02 -0.11
C LEU A 440 14.24 3.32 1.22
N ARG A 441 14.99 3.99 2.10
CA ARG A 441 15.19 3.57 3.48
C ARG A 441 15.34 4.78 4.38
N THR A 442 14.40 4.96 5.31
CA THR A 442 14.44 5.96 6.36
C THR A 442 15.32 5.46 7.50
N SER A 443 16.14 6.32 8.08
CA SER A 443 16.99 5.94 9.21
C SER A 443 16.15 5.53 10.42
N MET A 444 16.39 4.31 10.92
CA MET A 444 15.78 3.83 12.16
C MET A 444 16.27 4.60 13.38
N ASP A 445 17.49 5.17 13.33
CA ASP A 445 18.09 5.96 14.40
C ASP A 445 17.69 7.46 14.34
N GLY A 446 16.88 7.86 13.36
CA GLY A 446 16.37 9.23 13.25
C GLY A 446 15.43 9.59 14.40
N GLU A 447 15.38 10.88 14.77
CA GLU A 447 14.58 11.36 15.91
C GLU A 447 13.10 10.94 15.81
N MET A 448 12.44 11.21 14.67
CA MET A 448 11.04 10.86 14.45
C MET A 448 10.82 9.33 14.48
N SER A 449 11.77 8.56 13.93
CA SER A 449 11.74 7.10 13.97
C SER A 449 11.81 6.56 15.40
N GLN A 450 12.77 7.05 16.20
CA GLN A 450 12.94 6.60 17.58
C GLN A 450 11.77 7.01 18.47
N ARG A 451 11.21 8.22 18.27
CA ARG A 451 10.02 8.68 18.97
C ARG A 451 8.82 7.78 18.68
N LEU A 452 8.57 7.43 17.42
CA LEU A 452 7.49 6.53 17.03
C LEU A 452 7.70 5.11 17.57
N ILE A 453 8.92 4.56 17.50
CA ILE A 453 9.26 3.25 18.04
C ILE A 453 8.99 3.23 19.56
N LYS A 454 9.48 4.23 20.30
CA LYS A 454 9.30 4.33 21.75
C LYS A 454 7.81 4.40 22.12
N LEU A 455 7.04 5.20 21.40
CA LEU A 455 5.61 5.34 21.61
C LEU A 455 4.88 4.01 21.38
N LEU A 456 5.07 3.39 20.21
CA LEU A 456 4.34 2.18 19.86
C LEU A 456 4.72 0.98 20.73
N ARG A 457 5.96 0.89 21.21
CA ARG A 457 6.37 -0.15 22.17
C ARG A 457 5.66 -0.08 23.52
N GLN A 458 5.06 1.05 23.88
CA GLN A 458 4.23 1.14 25.09
C GLN A 458 2.92 0.37 24.94
N ILE A 459 2.34 0.31 23.74
CA ILE A 459 1.06 -0.35 23.45
C ILE A 459 1.23 -1.70 22.75
N THR A 460 2.33 -1.90 22.04
CA THR A 460 2.70 -3.15 21.34
C THR A 460 4.15 -3.49 21.67
N PRO A 461 4.43 -4.11 22.86
CA PRO A 461 5.81 -4.36 23.33
C PRO A 461 6.63 -5.25 22.38
N ASP A 462 5.96 -6.09 21.61
CA ASP A 462 6.55 -7.01 20.66
C ASP A 462 6.62 -6.45 19.21
N LEU A 463 6.57 -5.12 19.07
CA LEU A 463 6.66 -4.38 17.80
C LEU A 463 7.85 -4.85 16.96
N ILE A 464 7.57 -5.25 15.72
CA ILE A 464 8.59 -5.61 14.72
C ILE A 464 9.08 -4.35 14.02
N LEU A 465 10.40 -4.25 13.88
CA LEU A 465 11.04 -3.20 13.10
C LEU A 465 11.60 -3.82 11.83
N THR A 466 11.12 -3.40 10.68
CA THR A 466 11.48 -3.96 9.37
C THR A 466 12.28 -2.94 8.58
N PRO A 467 13.58 -3.17 8.34
CA PRO A 467 14.40 -2.22 7.59
C PRO A 467 13.94 -1.96 6.17
N SER A 468 13.37 -2.99 5.52
CA SER A 468 12.83 -2.87 4.15
C SER A 468 11.79 -3.96 3.89
N MET A 469 10.69 -3.61 3.23
CA MET A 469 9.74 -4.57 2.69
C MET A 469 10.04 -4.89 1.22
N GLY A 470 9.52 -6.02 0.76
CA GLY A 470 9.76 -6.51 -0.60
C GLY A 470 8.95 -5.82 -1.68
N GLY A 471 7.80 -5.26 -1.32
CA GLY A 471 6.91 -4.53 -2.22
C GLY A 471 7.49 -3.16 -2.62
N GLY A 472 6.87 -2.52 -3.60
CA GLY A 472 7.14 -1.14 -3.99
C GLY A 472 5.88 -0.33 -3.70
N LEU A 473 6.04 0.88 -3.18
CA LEU A 473 5.01 1.88 -2.94
C LEU A 473 5.39 3.17 -3.69
N PRO A 474 4.48 4.10 -3.96
CA PRO A 474 4.76 5.32 -4.72
C PRO A 474 5.60 6.36 -3.95
N LEU A 475 6.42 5.92 -2.99
CA LEU A 475 7.21 6.77 -2.08
C LEU A 475 8.22 7.68 -2.79
N ASN A 476 8.63 7.32 -4.01
CA ASN A 476 9.57 8.14 -4.79
C ASN A 476 8.98 9.51 -5.17
N ALA A 477 7.66 9.63 -5.31
CA ALA A 477 7.00 10.90 -5.57
C ALA A 477 7.19 11.88 -4.40
N PHE A 478 7.07 11.40 -3.17
CA PHE A 478 7.32 12.18 -1.95
C PHE A 478 8.81 12.44 -1.76
N ARG A 479 9.66 11.38 -1.77
CA ARG A 479 11.10 11.49 -1.51
C ARG A 479 11.81 12.50 -2.41
N SER A 480 11.45 12.55 -3.69
CA SER A 480 12.10 13.46 -4.64
C SER A 480 11.72 14.93 -4.45
N ARG A 481 10.68 15.22 -3.65
CA ARG A 481 10.09 16.55 -3.47
C ARG A 481 10.07 17.03 -2.03
N MET A 482 10.12 16.12 -1.09
CA MET A 482 10.02 16.39 0.34
C MET A 482 11.22 15.81 1.08
N GLN A 483 11.63 16.47 2.16
CA GLN A 483 12.70 15.98 3.06
C GLN A 483 12.13 15.19 4.25
N THR A 484 10.82 15.07 4.32
CA THR A 484 10.09 14.39 5.39
C THR A 484 10.49 12.92 5.46
N PRO A 485 10.89 12.40 6.63
CA PRO A 485 11.07 10.96 6.81
C PRO A 485 9.75 10.22 6.57
N ILE A 486 9.85 9.06 5.93
CA ILE A 486 8.69 8.23 5.57
C ILE A 486 8.80 6.89 6.29
N ILE A 487 7.79 6.52 7.05
CA ILE A 487 7.68 5.22 7.71
C ILE A 487 6.37 4.58 7.27
N VAL A 488 6.43 3.33 6.84
CA VAL A 488 5.22 2.56 6.49
C VAL A 488 4.68 1.93 7.76
N LEU A 489 3.38 2.07 7.97
CA LEU A 489 2.64 1.53 9.11
C LEU A 489 1.58 0.53 8.59
N PRO A 490 1.97 -0.71 8.30
CA PRO A 490 1.08 -1.74 7.74
C PRO A 490 0.19 -2.32 8.83
N LEU A 491 -1.12 -2.27 8.62
CA LEU A 491 -2.12 -2.72 9.60
C LEU A 491 -3.12 -3.73 9.05
N ALA A 492 -3.25 -3.89 7.71
CA ALA A 492 -4.08 -4.93 7.11
C ALA A 492 -3.53 -6.34 7.41
N ASN A 493 -4.39 -7.35 7.44
CA ASN A 493 -3.93 -8.73 7.66
C ASN A 493 -3.10 -9.24 6.48
N HIS A 494 -2.05 -10.03 6.77
CA HIS A 494 -1.14 -10.55 5.74
C HIS A 494 -1.81 -11.49 4.74
N ASP A 495 -2.92 -12.14 5.14
CA ASP A 495 -3.72 -13.08 4.38
C ASP A 495 -5.00 -12.43 3.80
N ASN A 496 -4.93 -11.15 3.43
CA ASN A 496 -6.05 -10.35 2.97
C ASN A 496 -6.43 -10.57 1.50
N ASN A 497 -5.67 -11.34 0.72
CA ASN A 497 -5.83 -11.53 -0.72
C ASN A 497 -5.78 -10.22 -1.53
N GLN A 498 -4.97 -9.23 -1.12
CA GLN A 498 -4.83 -8.00 -1.89
C GLN A 498 -4.47 -8.30 -3.36
N HIS A 499 -4.99 -7.50 -4.29
CA HIS A 499 -4.87 -7.65 -5.75
C HIS A 499 -5.51 -8.92 -6.33
N ALA A 500 -6.05 -9.81 -5.51
CA ALA A 500 -6.75 -11.03 -5.94
C ALA A 500 -8.26 -10.98 -5.66
N GLU A 501 -8.95 -12.05 -6.03
CA GLU A 501 -10.37 -12.24 -5.70
C GLU A 501 -10.54 -12.54 -4.20
N ASN A 502 -11.70 -12.18 -3.68
CA ASN A 502 -12.05 -12.39 -2.27
C ASN A 502 -11.11 -11.68 -1.30
N GLU A 503 -10.66 -10.48 -1.68
CA GLU A 503 -9.97 -9.59 -0.76
C GLU A 503 -10.79 -9.37 0.50
N ASN A 504 -10.12 -9.28 1.66
CA ASN A 504 -10.80 -9.23 2.94
C ASN A 504 -9.97 -8.53 4.01
N LEU A 505 -10.67 -7.97 4.99
CA LEU A 505 -10.06 -7.46 6.21
C LEU A 505 -10.54 -8.27 7.41
N ARG A 506 -9.62 -8.72 8.25
CA ARG A 506 -9.94 -9.28 9.57
C ARG A 506 -10.28 -8.15 10.53
N LEU A 507 -11.37 -8.27 11.29
CA LEU A 507 -11.83 -7.20 12.18
C LEU A 507 -10.79 -6.81 13.23
N GLN A 508 -10.02 -7.77 13.77
CA GLN A 508 -8.97 -7.44 14.74
C GLN A 508 -7.97 -6.42 14.16
N ASN A 509 -7.69 -6.47 12.85
CA ASN A 509 -6.78 -5.52 12.21
C ASN A 509 -7.34 -4.08 12.19
N LEU A 510 -8.64 -3.91 11.98
CA LEU A 510 -9.29 -2.61 12.11
C LEU A 510 -9.23 -2.09 13.55
N TRP A 511 -9.48 -2.98 14.53
CA TRP A 511 -9.42 -2.61 15.95
C TRP A 511 -7.99 -2.24 16.39
N ASP A 512 -7.00 -2.98 15.94
CA ASP A 512 -5.59 -2.69 16.19
C ASP A 512 -5.18 -1.35 15.53
N ALA A 513 -5.64 -1.10 14.30
CA ALA A 513 -5.39 0.16 13.59
C ALA A 513 -5.95 1.35 14.38
N MET A 514 -7.18 1.28 14.87
CA MET A 514 -7.77 2.33 15.68
C MET A 514 -6.93 2.59 16.94
N THR A 515 -6.49 1.54 17.62
CA THR A 515 -5.66 1.66 18.84
C THR A 515 -4.32 2.33 18.53
N VAL A 516 -3.66 1.93 17.45
CA VAL A 516 -2.37 2.48 17.02
C VAL A 516 -2.52 3.94 16.59
N TYR A 517 -3.47 4.26 15.72
CA TYR A 517 -3.70 5.64 15.29
C TYR A 517 -4.08 6.54 16.48
N GLY A 518 -4.94 6.07 17.39
CA GLY A 518 -5.32 6.81 18.59
C GLY A 518 -4.12 7.20 19.44
N ALA A 519 -3.24 6.24 19.73
CA ALA A 519 -2.01 6.49 20.49
C ALA A 519 -1.08 7.47 19.76
N VAL A 520 -0.89 7.29 18.44
CA VAL A 520 -0.03 8.16 17.63
C VAL A 520 -0.57 9.60 17.61
N LEU A 521 -1.86 9.78 17.29
CA LEU A 521 -2.44 11.12 17.17
C LEU A 521 -2.50 11.87 18.51
N ALA A 522 -2.69 11.17 19.61
CA ALA A 522 -2.82 11.78 20.92
C ALA A 522 -1.49 11.98 21.66
N LYS A 523 -0.41 11.24 21.28
CA LYS A 523 0.83 11.19 22.09
C LYS A 523 2.13 11.46 21.33
N PHE A 524 2.15 11.44 20.01
CA PHE A 524 3.39 11.58 19.26
C PHE A 524 4.05 12.94 19.45
N GLY A 525 3.25 14.03 19.53
CA GLY A 525 3.73 15.40 19.73
C GLY A 525 4.09 15.74 21.18
N ASP A 526 3.75 14.92 22.17
CA ASP A 526 4.04 15.20 23.59
C ASP A 526 5.56 15.15 23.92
N GLY A 527 6.36 14.70 22.99
CA GLY A 527 7.82 14.70 23.00
C GLY A 527 8.45 14.57 24.39
N GLU A 528 8.63 13.36 24.92
CA GLU A 528 9.68 13.22 25.93
C GLU A 528 11.00 13.49 25.21
N SER A 529 11.68 14.59 25.59
CA SER A 529 13.06 14.85 25.18
C SER A 529 13.86 13.55 25.35
N ILE A 530 14.52 13.13 24.27
CA ILE A 530 15.48 12.04 24.36
C ILE A 530 16.62 12.60 25.22
N ASP A 531 16.59 12.30 26.53
CA ASP A 531 17.75 12.52 27.39
C ASP A 531 18.88 11.64 26.83
N HIS A 532 19.87 12.30 26.27
CA HIS A 532 21.08 11.70 25.70
C HIS A 532 22.02 11.21 26.80
#